data_717118c27707f0e55b3195fc153fe78c
#
_entry.id   717118c27707f0e55b3195fc153fe78c
#
_cell.length_a   1.000
_cell.length_b   1.000
_cell.length_c   1.000
_cell.angle_alpha   90.00
_cell.angle_beta   90.00
_cell.angle_gamma   90.00
#
_symmetry.space_group_name_H-M   'P 1'
#
loop_
_entity.id
_entity.type
_entity.pdbx_description
1 polymer ?
#
loop_
_entity_poly.entity_id
_entity_poly.type
_entity_poly.pdbx_seq_one_letter_code
_entity_poly.pdbx_strand_id
1 'polypeptide(L)'
;IKNDMTEAVMFGPDGNNLLPAALLYKKNILALRGSFRPVTKINIDMLDKSQQLFCNTTKVTKSNTEVIFEITLENLKAHGDIDENDFLARVDLLGSLGHIVMISKFKEYYKLVEYFDKYTKSKIALSMGVNSLVDIFDEKYYRHLSGGILEAFGKLFFKNVQVYLYPMKDPNTGEIINSDNLIVSE
;
A
#
# COMPACT_ATOMS: atom_id res chain seq x y z
N ILE A 1 -2.80 -1.99 -17.84
CA ILE A 1 -3.70 -1.47 -16.79
C ILE A 1 -4.76 -0.57 -17.45
N LYS A 2 -4.34 0.48 -18.20
CA LYS A 2 -5.26 1.45 -18.83
C LYS A 2 -6.28 0.77 -19.77
N ASN A 3 -5.91 -0.31 -20.43
CA ASN A 3 -6.74 -1.09 -21.35
C ASN A 3 -7.26 -2.41 -20.74
N ASP A 4 -7.33 -2.51 -19.43
CA ASP A 4 -7.75 -3.69 -18.65
C ASP A 4 -7.00 -5.01 -18.94
N MET A 5 -5.87 -4.95 -19.64
CA MET A 5 -5.04 -6.13 -19.94
C MET A 5 -4.34 -6.72 -18.70
N THR A 6 -4.12 -5.91 -17.66
CA THR A 6 -3.54 -6.34 -16.38
C THR A 6 -4.10 -5.52 -15.23
N GLU A 7 -4.13 -6.10 -14.04
CA GLU A 7 -4.58 -5.44 -12.81
C GLU A 7 -3.49 -4.59 -12.16
N ALA A 8 -2.24 -4.99 -12.32
CA ALA A 8 -1.08 -4.29 -11.77
C ALA A 8 0.18 -4.55 -12.60
N VAL A 9 1.14 -3.64 -12.52
CA VAL A 9 2.48 -3.75 -13.10
C VAL A 9 3.48 -3.39 -12.03
N MET A 10 4.61 -4.10 -11.96
CA MET A 10 5.70 -3.84 -11.02
C MET A 10 6.96 -3.46 -11.76
N PHE A 11 7.68 -2.47 -11.22
CA PHE A 11 8.95 -1.98 -11.73
C PHE A 11 10.02 -2.17 -10.67
N GLY A 12 11.18 -2.69 -11.09
CA GLY A 12 12.36 -2.77 -10.24
C GLY A 12 13.07 -1.43 -10.07
N PRO A 13 14.07 -1.39 -9.19
CA PRO A 13 14.92 -0.20 -9.01
C PRO A 13 15.61 0.27 -10.29
N ASP A 14 15.79 -0.62 -11.25
CA ASP A 14 16.38 -0.37 -12.58
C ASP A 14 15.35 0.05 -13.63
N GLY A 15 14.09 0.24 -13.25
CA GLY A 15 12.99 0.59 -14.13
C GLY A 15 12.46 -0.57 -14.99
N ASN A 16 13.03 -1.76 -14.88
CA ASN A 16 12.57 -2.93 -15.62
C ASN A 16 11.28 -3.51 -15.04
N ASN A 17 10.43 -4.06 -15.92
CA ASN A 17 9.22 -4.76 -15.49
C ASN A 17 9.58 -6.04 -14.74
N LEU A 18 8.98 -6.22 -13.59
CA LEU A 18 9.12 -7.41 -12.76
C LEU A 18 7.90 -8.32 -12.90
N LEU A 19 8.14 -9.63 -12.97
CA LEU A 19 7.07 -10.62 -12.94
C LEU A 19 6.64 -10.88 -11.48
N PRO A 20 5.39 -10.60 -11.09
CA PRO A 20 4.93 -10.77 -9.71
C PRO A 20 5.15 -12.19 -9.16
N ALA A 21 4.95 -13.22 -10.01
CA ALA A 21 5.12 -14.60 -9.60
C ALA A 21 6.57 -14.94 -9.21
N ALA A 22 7.56 -14.35 -9.88
CA ALA A 22 8.98 -14.57 -9.57
C ALA A 22 9.40 -13.73 -8.35
N LEU A 23 8.96 -12.46 -8.32
CA LEU A 23 9.32 -11.52 -7.27
C LEU A 23 8.77 -11.91 -5.90
N LEU A 24 7.49 -12.28 -5.84
CA LEU A 24 6.73 -12.44 -4.59
C LEU A 24 6.72 -13.88 -4.06
N TYR A 25 7.22 -14.84 -4.83
CA TYR A 25 7.19 -16.24 -4.42
C TYR A 25 7.92 -16.48 -3.10
N LYS A 26 7.19 -16.96 -2.09
CA LYS A 26 7.67 -17.20 -0.72
C LYS A 26 8.25 -15.96 -0.02
N LYS A 27 7.97 -14.76 -0.50
CA LYS A 27 8.40 -13.50 0.13
C LYS A 27 7.34 -12.94 1.05
N ASN A 28 7.77 -12.33 2.13
CA ASN A 28 6.92 -11.43 2.90
C ASN A 28 6.82 -10.11 2.15
N ILE A 29 5.72 -9.40 2.33
CA ILE A 29 5.46 -8.13 1.63
C ILE A 29 5.21 -7.05 2.66
N LEU A 30 5.87 -5.90 2.48
CA LEU A 30 5.53 -4.65 3.14
C LEU A 30 5.14 -3.64 2.07
N ALA A 31 3.86 -3.29 1.99
CA ALA A 31 3.34 -2.38 0.99
C ALA A 31 2.99 -1.01 1.61
N LEU A 32 3.43 0.06 0.94
CA LEU A 32 3.04 1.44 1.22
C LEU A 32 2.25 1.98 0.04
N ARG A 33 1.03 2.45 0.29
CA ARG A 33 0.21 3.12 -0.74
C ARG A 33 0.31 4.62 -0.61
N GLY A 34 0.49 5.30 -1.74
CA GLY A 34 0.53 6.75 -1.77
C GLY A 34 0.63 7.32 -3.19
N SER A 35 0.53 8.65 -3.29
CA SER A 35 0.75 9.35 -4.56
C SER A 35 2.24 9.57 -4.86
N PHE A 36 3.09 9.67 -3.82
CA PHE A 36 4.53 9.90 -3.88
C PHE A 36 4.92 11.03 -4.86
N ARG A 37 4.29 12.19 -4.68
CA ARG A 37 4.43 13.35 -5.56
C ARG A 37 4.83 14.63 -4.78
N PRO A 38 6.12 14.77 -4.47
CA PRO A 38 7.19 13.77 -4.49
C PRO A 38 7.16 12.83 -3.27
N VAL A 39 8.10 11.89 -3.24
CA VAL A 39 8.43 11.13 -2.02
C VAL A 39 8.95 12.11 -0.98
N THR A 40 8.46 11.98 0.24
CA THR A 40 8.84 12.85 1.37
C THR A 40 9.64 12.09 2.42
N LYS A 41 10.32 12.83 3.30
CA LYS A 41 10.99 12.23 4.47
C LYS A 41 10.02 11.44 5.36
N ILE A 42 8.75 11.87 5.41
CA ILE A 42 7.69 11.16 6.15
C ILE A 42 7.45 9.78 5.54
N ASN A 43 7.41 9.66 4.22
CA ASN A 43 7.22 8.35 3.57
C ASN A 43 8.37 7.39 3.89
N ILE A 44 9.60 7.89 3.93
CA ILE A 44 10.78 7.08 4.27
C ILE A 44 10.77 6.70 5.76
N ASP A 45 10.46 7.62 6.67
CA ASP A 45 10.34 7.30 8.10
C ASP A 45 9.22 6.30 8.36
N MET A 46 8.07 6.45 7.68
CA MET A 46 6.95 5.50 7.75
C MET A 46 7.39 4.11 7.29
N LEU A 47 8.14 4.01 6.20
CA LEU A 47 8.72 2.75 5.73
C LEU A 47 9.64 2.14 6.81
N ASP A 48 10.61 2.91 7.29
CA ASP A 48 11.62 2.41 8.24
C ASP A 48 10.96 1.91 9.54
N LYS A 49 10.02 2.67 10.10
CA LYS A 49 9.29 2.28 11.31
C LYS A 49 8.43 1.04 11.09
N SER A 50 7.69 1.00 9.98
CA SER A 50 6.85 -0.16 9.65
C SER A 50 7.69 -1.41 9.41
N GLN A 51 8.83 -1.29 8.73
CA GLN A 51 9.72 -2.43 8.51
C GLN A 51 10.35 -2.95 9.81
N GLN A 52 10.75 -2.05 10.72
CA GLN A 52 11.24 -2.44 12.04
C GLN A 52 10.17 -3.17 12.85
N LEU A 53 8.94 -2.63 12.89
CA LEU A 53 7.82 -3.26 13.58
C LEU A 53 7.49 -4.62 12.96
N PHE A 54 7.41 -4.71 11.63
CA PHE A 54 7.11 -5.94 10.92
C PHE A 54 8.13 -7.03 11.22
N CYS A 55 9.41 -6.72 11.19
CA CYS A 55 10.48 -7.66 11.54
C CYS A 55 10.38 -8.11 13.01
N ASN A 56 10.15 -7.19 13.93
CA ASN A 56 10.14 -7.46 15.37
C ASN A 56 8.90 -8.25 15.80
N THR A 57 7.72 -7.86 15.33
CA THR A 57 6.44 -8.46 15.76
C THR A 57 6.18 -9.81 15.11
N THR A 58 6.64 -10.00 13.86
CA THR A 58 6.31 -11.19 13.09
C THR A 58 7.48 -12.15 12.90
N LYS A 59 8.66 -11.80 13.38
CA LYS A 59 9.91 -12.57 13.24
C LYS A 59 10.28 -12.85 11.77
N VAL A 60 9.95 -11.93 10.86
CA VAL A 60 10.41 -11.95 9.47
C VAL A 60 11.76 -11.25 9.35
N THR A 61 12.49 -11.56 8.28
CA THR A 61 13.78 -10.91 8.02
C THR A 61 13.64 -9.89 6.89
N LYS A 62 14.45 -8.82 6.92
CA LYS A 62 14.52 -7.83 5.84
C LYS A 62 14.87 -8.49 4.50
N SER A 63 15.79 -9.44 4.49
CA SER A 63 16.25 -10.15 3.29
C SER A 63 15.18 -11.03 2.63
N ASN A 64 14.13 -11.42 3.38
CA ASN A 64 12.99 -12.18 2.86
C ASN A 64 11.71 -11.34 2.82
N THR A 65 11.83 -10.00 2.78
CA THR A 65 10.70 -9.08 2.72
C THR A 65 10.88 -8.14 1.55
N GLU A 66 9.93 -8.16 0.62
CA GLU A 66 9.88 -7.20 -0.47
C GLU A 66 9.10 -5.95 -0.02
N VAL A 67 9.73 -4.79 -0.22
CA VAL A 67 9.11 -3.49 0.05
C VAL A 67 8.54 -2.96 -1.27
N ILE A 68 7.24 -2.65 -1.27
CA ILE A 68 6.53 -2.23 -2.47
C ILE A 68 5.87 -0.87 -2.22
N PHE A 69 6.25 0.11 -3.04
CA PHE A 69 5.56 1.39 -3.12
C PHE A 69 4.44 1.27 -4.14
N GLU A 70 3.19 1.31 -3.68
CA GLU A 70 2.03 1.19 -4.55
C GLU A 70 1.43 2.54 -4.88
N ILE A 71 1.25 2.80 -6.17
CA ILE A 71 0.54 3.96 -6.71
C ILE A 71 -0.70 3.43 -7.44
N THR A 72 -1.89 3.85 -7.03
CA THR A 72 -3.13 3.47 -7.72
C THR A 72 -3.35 4.35 -8.96
N LEU A 73 -4.12 3.84 -9.92
CA LEU A 73 -4.55 4.66 -11.06
C LEU A 73 -5.33 5.91 -10.63
N GLU A 74 -6.07 5.84 -9.51
CA GLU A 74 -6.76 7.01 -8.94
C GLU A 74 -5.76 8.05 -8.45
N ASN A 75 -4.68 7.63 -7.77
CA ASN A 75 -3.60 8.53 -7.35
C ASN A 75 -2.89 9.19 -8.54
N LEU A 76 -2.82 8.52 -9.68
CA LEU A 76 -2.27 9.11 -10.91
C LEU A 76 -3.22 10.12 -11.54
N LYS A 77 -4.55 9.91 -11.43
CA LYS A 77 -5.59 10.79 -11.97
C LYS A 77 -5.99 11.93 -11.04
N ALA A 78 -5.50 11.97 -9.82
CA ALA A 78 -5.94 12.93 -8.80
C ALA A 78 -5.81 14.42 -9.20
N HIS A 79 -5.05 14.73 -10.25
CA HIS A 79 -4.86 16.09 -10.77
C HIS A 79 -5.20 16.22 -12.25
N GLY A 80 -6.07 15.35 -12.79
CA GLY A 80 -6.50 15.36 -14.20
C GLY A 80 -6.16 14.05 -14.91
N ASP A 81 -5.95 14.11 -16.23
CA ASP A 81 -5.54 12.94 -17.00
C ASP A 81 -4.14 12.46 -16.59
N ILE A 82 -3.89 11.16 -16.78
CA ILE A 82 -2.60 10.56 -16.44
C ILE A 82 -1.52 11.20 -17.31
N ASP A 83 -0.63 11.94 -16.67
CA ASP A 83 0.61 12.42 -17.29
C ASP A 83 1.65 11.29 -17.22
N GLU A 84 2.01 10.75 -18.37
CA GLU A 84 2.97 9.65 -18.48
C GLU A 84 4.38 10.07 -18.03
N ASN A 85 4.78 11.32 -18.23
CA ASN A 85 6.07 11.82 -17.78
C ASN A 85 6.13 11.96 -16.26
N ASP A 86 5.08 12.50 -15.63
CA ASP A 86 4.98 12.56 -14.16
C ASP A 86 4.96 11.16 -13.54
N PHE A 87 4.27 10.23 -14.18
CA PHE A 87 4.27 8.83 -13.76
C PHE A 87 5.68 8.20 -13.82
N LEU A 88 6.36 8.32 -14.96
CA LEU A 88 7.72 7.78 -15.12
C LEU A 88 8.68 8.41 -14.13
N ALA A 89 8.61 9.73 -13.93
CA ALA A 89 9.45 10.44 -12.96
C ALA A 89 9.27 9.91 -11.52
N ARG A 90 8.05 9.52 -11.12
CA ARG A 90 7.81 8.89 -9.80
C ARG A 90 8.41 7.50 -9.71
N VAL A 91 8.25 6.69 -10.76
CA VAL A 91 8.85 5.35 -10.83
C VAL A 91 10.38 5.46 -10.76
N ASP A 92 10.98 6.35 -11.54
CA ASP A 92 12.42 6.57 -11.55
C ASP A 92 12.94 7.07 -10.20
N LEU A 93 12.22 8.02 -9.57
CA LEU A 93 12.60 8.53 -8.26
C LEU A 93 12.59 7.44 -7.20
N LEU A 94 11.52 6.66 -7.09
CA LEU A 94 11.42 5.55 -6.14
C LEU A 94 12.42 4.43 -6.47
N GLY A 95 12.63 4.13 -7.75
CA GLY A 95 13.64 3.20 -8.23
C GLY A 95 15.05 3.63 -7.85
N SER A 96 15.40 4.92 -8.00
CA SER A 96 16.70 5.47 -7.60
C SER A 96 16.97 5.33 -6.10
N LEU A 97 15.92 5.26 -5.27
CA LEU A 97 16.00 4.96 -3.84
C LEU A 97 16.10 3.46 -3.53
N GLY A 98 16.13 2.61 -4.56
CA GLY A 98 16.26 1.15 -4.42
C GLY A 98 14.94 0.42 -4.15
N HIS A 99 13.79 1.05 -4.44
CA HIS A 99 12.48 0.47 -4.13
C HIS A 99 11.77 -0.10 -5.34
N ILE A 100 10.94 -1.11 -5.10
CA ILE A 100 10.00 -1.66 -6.09
C ILE A 100 8.77 -0.76 -6.13
N VAL A 101 8.34 -0.41 -7.34
CA VAL A 101 7.14 0.39 -7.57
C VAL A 101 6.07 -0.47 -8.21
N MET A 102 4.88 -0.46 -7.64
CA MET A 102 3.71 -1.15 -8.19
C MET A 102 2.66 -0.12 -8.61
N ILE A 103 2.18 -0.23 -9.83
CA ILE A 103 1.02 0.51 -10.29
C ILE A 103 -0.15 -0.45 -10.33
N SER A 104 -1.27 -0.06 -9.72
CA SER A 104 -2.44 -0.91 -9.60
C SER A 104 -3.74 -0.19 -9.94
N LYS A 105 -4.79 -0.96 -10.27
CA LYS A 105 -6.16 -0.47 -10.35
C LYS A 105 -6.97 -0.72 -9.07
N PHE A 106 -6.31 -1.19 -8.01
CA PHE A 106 -6.99 -1.55 -6.77
C PHE A 106 -7.36 -0.31 -5.97
N LYS A 107 -8.63 0.01 -5.93
CA LYS A 107 -9.15 1.11 -5.10
C LYS A 107 -9.12 0.70 -3.64
N GLU A 108 -9.68 -0.46 -3.32
CA GLU A 108 -9.81 -0.97 -1.97
C GLU A 108 -8.61 -1.83 -1.57
N TYR A 109 -8.19 -1.72 -0.31
CA TYR A 109 -7.04 -2.45 0.22
C TYR A 109 -7.21 -3.97 0.22
N TYR A 110 -8.44 -4.48 0.40
CA TYR A 110 -8.66 -5.93 0.34
C TYR A 110 -8.31 -6.52 -1.03
N LYS A 111 -8.55 -5.79 -2.13
CA LYS A 111 -8.18 -6.23 -3.49
C LYS A 111 -6.66 -6.30 -3.67
N LEU A 112 -5.92 -5.38 -3.04
CA LEU A 112 -4.46 -5.42 -3.03
C LEU A 112 -3.96 -6.68 -2.29
N VAL A 113 -4.55 -6.99 -1.13
CA VAL A 113 -4.21 -8.20 -0.36
C VAL A 113 -4.56 -9.46 -1.14
N GLU A 114 -5.75 -9.54 -1.75
CA GLU A 114 -6.13 -10.66 -2.61
C GLU A 114 -5.17 -10.84 -3.80
N TYR A 115 -4.69 -9.74 -4.38
CA TYR A 115 -3.69 -9.80 -5.44
C TYR A 115 -2.37 -10.39 -4.93
N PHE A 116 -1.84 -9.93 -3.80
CA PHE A 116 -0.62 -10.49 -3.24
C PHE A 116 -0.79 -11.96 -2.85
N ASP A 117 -1.96 -12.35 -2.32
CA ASP A 117 -2.23 -13.75 -1.93
C ASP A 117 -2.20 -14.74 -3.12
N LYS A 118 -2.37 -14.26 -4.35
CA LYS A 118 -2.18 -15.09 -5.56
C LYS A 118 -0.74 -15.57 -5.72
N TYR A 119 0.24 -14.78 -5.23
CA TYR A 119 1.67 -15.01 -5.48
C TYR A 119 2.46 -15.46 -4.25
N THR A 120 2.04 -15.08 -3.04
CA THR A 120 2.70 -15.49 -1.80
C THR A 120 1.71 -15.96 -0.75
N LYS A 121 2.14 -16.94 0.07
CA LYS A 121 1.42 -17.38 1.28
C LYS A 121 2.15 -16.93 2.56
N SER A 122 3.16 -16.11 2.41
CA SER A 122 3.90 -15.50 3.51
C SER A 122 3.15 -14.30 4.09
N LYS A 123 3.75 -13.59 5.02
CA LYS A 123 3.11 -12.48 5.74
C LYS A 123 3.01 -11.23 4.86
N ILE A 124 1.92 -10.50 5.01
CA ILE A 124 1.69 -9.24 4.31
C ILE A 124 1.50 -8.15 5.36
N ALA A 125 2.20 -7.04 5.18
CA ALA A 125 2.04 -5.83 5.97
C ALA A 125 1.62 -4.66 5.08
N LEU A 126 0.68 -3.88 5.55
CA LEU A 126 0.25 -2.63 4.94
C LEU A 126 0.66 -1.49 5.86
N SER A 127 1.46 -0.56 5.35
CA SER A 127 1.80 0.67 6.06
C SER A 127 0.98 1.82 5.50
N MET A 128 0.31 2.57 6.37
CA MET A 128 -0.61 3.64 5.97
C MET A 128 -0.69 4.76 7.00
N GLY A 129 -1.10 5.94 6.56
CA GLY A 129 -1.42 7.05 7.44
C GLY A 129 -2.86 6.96 7.96
N VAL A 130 -3.18 7.81 8.93
CA VAL A 130 -4.49 7.88 9.60
C VAL A 130 -5.64 8.03 8.60
N ASN A 131 -5.52 8.94 7.63
CA ASN A 131 -6.59 9.17 6.64
C ASN A 131 -6.92 7.92 5.83
N SER A 132 -5.89 7.16 5.42
CA SER A 132 -6.10 5.91 4.68
C SER A 132 -6.78 4.83 5.53
N LEU A 133 -6.53 4.82 6.85
CA LEU A 133 -7.23 3.91 7.75
C LEU A 133 -8.69 4.31 7.91
N VAL A 134 -8.98 5.61 8.04
CA VAL A 134 -10.37 6.12 8.06
C VAL A 134 -11.12 5.74 6.78
N ASP A 135 -10.49 5.88 5.61
CA ASP A 135 -11.09 5.47 4.33
C ASP A 135 -11.43 3.97 4.27
N ILE A 136 -10.66 3.10 4.95
CA ILE A 136 -10.96 1.66 5.02
C ILE A 136 -12.28 1.39 5.76
N PHE A 137 -12.67 2.25 6.70
CA PHE A 137 -13.93 2.12 7.44
C PHE A 137 -15.13 2.77 6.75
N ASP A 138 -14.94 3.46 5.63
CA ASP A 138 -16.03 4.10 4.90
C ASP A 138 -16.82 3.07 4.07
N GLU A 139 -18.03 2.75 4.52
CA GLU A 139 -18.92 1.76 3.92
C GLU A 139 -19.25 2.01 2.44
N LYS A 140 -19.14 3.27 1.99
CA LYS A 140 -19.43 3.62 0.58
C LYS A 140 -18.59 2.83 -0.41
N TYR A 141 -17.36 2.43 -0.02
CA TYR A 141 -16.46 1.65 -0.88
C TYR A 141 -16.87 0.18 -1.02
N TYR A 142 -17.78 -0.32 -0.18
CA TYR A 142 -18.12 -1.75 -0.09
C TYR A 142 -19.57 -2.06 -0.47
N ARG A 143 -20.36 -1.08 -0.92
CA ARG A 143 -21.77 -1.25 -1.28
C ARG A 143 -22.00 -2.28 -2.39
N HIS A 144 -20.99 -2.58 -3.18
CA HIS A 144 -21.04 -3.59 -4.24
C HIS A 144 -20.83 -5.03 -3.72
N LEU A 145 -20.42 -5.20 -2.48
CA LEU A 145 -20.27 -6.51 -1.83
C LEU A 145 -21.56 -6.90 -1.12
N SER A 146 -21.95 -8.17 -1.24
CA SER A 146 -23.18 -8.68 -0.60
C SER A 146 -23.12 -8.59 0.93
N GLY A 147 -21.94 -8.80 1.52
CA GLY A 147 -21.68 -8.67 2.96
C GLY A 147 -21.13 -7.30 3.37
N GLY A 148 -21.12 -6.31 2.45
CA GLY A 148 -20.65 -4.95 2.74
C GLY A 148 -19.24 -4.89 3.29
N ILE A 149 -19.05 -3.99 4.27
CA ILE A 149 -17.75 -3.78 4.93
C ILE A 149 -17.24 -5.03 5.67
N LEU A 150 -18.12 -5.84 6.24
CA LEU A 150 -17.73 -7.08 6.94
C LEU A 150 -17.10 -8.10 5.98
N GLU A 151 -17.64 -8.22 4.78
CA GLU A 151 -17.05 -9.06 3.73
C GLU A 151 -15.67 -8.53 3.33
N ALA A 152 -15.54 -7.22 3.13
CA ALA A 152 -14.27 -6.59 2.81
C ALA A 152 -13.22 -6.82 3.91
N PHE A 153 -13.59 -6.70 5.17
CA PHE A 153 -12.70 -6.95 6.31
C PHE A 153 -12.30 -8.42 6.42
N GLY A 154 -13.25 -9.34 6.18
CA GLY A 154 -12.95 -10.76 6.09
C GLY A 154 -11.90 -11.07 5.03
N LYS A 155 -11.94 -10.38 3.88
CA LYS A 155 -10.95 -10.50 2.81
C LYS A 155 -9.63 -9.78 3.13
N LEU A 156 -9.70 -8.59 3.74
CA LEU A 156 -8.52 -7.80 4.09
C LEU A 156 -7.66 -8.49 5.15
N PHE A 157 -8.30 -8.98 6.22
CA PHE A 157 -7.62 -9.62 7.35
C PHE A 157 -7.56 -11.14 7.23
N PHE A 158 -7.87 -11.68 6.06
CA PHE A 158 -7.72 -13.09 5.79
C PHE A 158 -6.25 -13.49 5.91
N LYS A 159 -5.96 -14.44 6.80
CA LYS A 159 -4.59 -14.87 7.13
C LYS A 159 -3.77 -13.80 7.90
N ASN A 160 -2.48 -13.77 7.64
CA ASN A 160 -1.49 -13.02 8.41
C ASN A 160 -1.25 -11.60 7.86
N VAL A 161 -2.31 -10.86 7.59
CA VAL A 161 -2.19 -9.44 7.20
C VAL A 161 -2.08 -8.58 8.45
N GLN A 162 -1.13 -7.65 8.45
CA GLN A 162 -0.93 -6.67 9.50
C GLN A 162 -1.03 -5.26 8.93
N VAL A 163 -1.62 -4.35 9.69
CA VAL A 163 -1.69 -2.93 9.35
C VAL A 163 -0.84 -2.14 10.34
N TYR A 164 0.09 -1.35 9.83
CA TYR A 164 0.91 -0.42 10.60
C TYR A 164 0.42 0.99 10.33
N LEU A 165 -0.13 1.63 11.36
CA LEU A 165 -0.63 2.98 11.29
C LEU A 165 0.48 3.97 11.63
N TYR A 166 0.80 4.85 10.68
CA TYR A 166 1.72 5.95 10.93
C TYR A 166 0.94 7.14 11.51
N PRO A 167 1.38 7.69 12.65
CA PRO A 167 0.66 8.76 13.32
C PRO A 167 0.63 10.05 12.50
N MET A 168 -0.38 10.86 12.72
CA MET A 168 -0.57 12.16 12.07
C MET A 168 -0.76 13.24 13.12
N LYS A 169 -0.20 14.42 12.89
CA LYS A 169 -0.50 15.60 13.69
C LYS A 169 -1.78 16.24 13.16
N ASP A 170 -2.79 16.40 14.02
CA ASP A 170 -3.99 17.15 13.68
C ASP A 170 -3.64 18.63 13.43
N PRO A 171 -3.96 19.17 12.26
CA PRO A 171 -3.62 20.55 11.92
C PRO A 171 -4.40 21.59 12.75
N ASN A 172 -5.56 21.23 13.32
CA ASN A 172 -6.42 22.13 14.09
C ASN A 172 -6.08 22.13 15.57
N THR A 173 -5.89 20.95 16.16
CA THR A 173 -5.64 20.81 17.61
C THR A 173 -4.15 20.70 17.94
N GLY A 174 -3.32 20.29 16.98
CA GLY A 174 -1.90 20.02 17.19
C GLY A 174 -1.62 18.69 17.88
N GLU A 175 -2.63 17.92 18.21
CA GLU A 175 -2.52 16.60 18.84
C GLU A 175 -2.01 15.55 17.87
N ILE A 176 -1.35 14.52 18.40
CA ILE A 176 -0.92 13.36 17.62
C ILE A 176 -2.04 12.33 17.61
N ILE A 177 -2.59 12.07 16.43
CA ILE A 177 -3.56 10.99 16.19
C ILE A 177 -2.79 9.72 15.85
N ASN A 178 -3.10 8.65 16.57
CA ASN A 178 -2.49 7.32 16.40
C ASN A 178 -3.55 6.22 16.60
N SER A 179 -3.13 4.96 16.68
CA SER A 179 -4.03 3.81 16.87
C SER A 179 -4.81 3.83 18.18
N ASP A 180 -4.32 4.54 19.20
CA ASP A 180 -4.89 4.50 20.55
C ASP A 180 -5.99 5.54 20.74
N ASN A 181 -5.94 6.64 19.97
CA ASN A 181 -6.89 7.76 20.08
C ASN A 181 -7.65 8.09 18.79
N LEU A 182 -7.46 7.31 17.74
CA LEU A 182 -8.23 7.47 16.50
C LEU A 182 -9.70 7.12 16.75
N ILE A 183 -10.58 8.09 16.50
CA ILE A 183 -12.02 7.87 16.48
C ILE A 183 -12.46 7.76 15.02
N VAL A 184 -13.00 6.62 14.65
CA VAL A 184 -13.68 6.43 13.36
C VAL A 184 -15.15 6.71 13.61
N SER A 185 -15.68 7.80 13.02
CA SER A 185 -17.10 8.12 13.12
C SER A 185 -17.93 7.06 12.43
N GLU A 186 -19.06 6.72 13.05
CA GLU A 186 -20.13 5.91 12.46
C GLU A 186 -20.71 6.57 11.20
#